data_6ae65f859cb0a0215aafebcab801fef2
#
_entry.id   6ae65f859cb0a0215aafebcab801fef2
#
_cell.length_a   1.000
_cell.length_b   1.000
_cell.length_c   1.000
_cell.angle_alpha   90.00
_cell.angle_beta   90.00
_cell.angle_gamma   90.00
#
_symmetry.space_group_name_H-M   'P 1'
#
loop_
_entity.id
_entity.type
_entity.pdbx_description
1 polymer ?
#
loop_
_entity_poly.entity_id
_entity_poly.type
_entity_poly.pdbx_seq_one_letter_code
_entity_poly.pdbx_strand_id
1 'polypeptide(L)'
;MFGEKRLKSADECTDMPDIRYEIDRLDRILVRLLAERQTYIEAAGRIKQERGTVRDSARIEDVVTKVLASARREGLSPEIAEPVWRLLIERCIAHEFTVFDRLKSDRTSGDHRRSLRAPGGAD
;
A
#
# COMPACT_ATOMS: atom_id res chain seq x y z
N MET A 1 1.78 -4.42 20.24
CA MET A 1 1.25 -3.67 19.15
C MET A 1 2.34 -3.14 18.24
N PHE A 2 2.74 -1.89 18.30
CA PHE A 2 3.83 -1.42 17.45
C PHE A 2 5.20 -1.57 18.09
N GLY A 3 5.26 -2.00 19.33
CA GLY A 3 6.50 -2.35 20.01
C GLY A 3 7.34 -1.18 20.48
N GLU A 4 6.98 0.03 20.13
CA GLU A 4 7.75 1.21 20.50
C GLU A 4 6.86 2.20 21.23
N LYS A 5 7.42 2.77 22.27
CA LYS A 5 6.68 3.62 23.18
C LYS A 5 7.06 5.07 22.97
N ARG A 6 6.04 5.93 22.92
CA ARG A 6 6.26 7.37 22.93
C ARG A 6 6.86 7.77 24.27
N LEU A 7 7.94 8.54 24.24
CA LEU A 7 8.57 9.07 25.45
C LEU A 7 8.05 10.46 25.78
N LYS A 8 7.85 11.30 24.77
CA LYS A 8 7.44 12.69 24.96
C LYS A 8 6.41 13.10 23.91
N SER A 9 5.45 13.92 24.30
CA SER A 9 4.58 14.60 23.33
C SER A 9 5.39 15.71 22.65
N ALA A 10 4.84 16.24 21.54
CA ALA A 10 5.52 17.32 20.84
C ALA A 10 5.80 18.52 21.78
N ASP A 11 4.82 18.86 22.61
CA ASP A 11 4.96 19.97 23.53
C ASP A 11 6.02 19.73 24.62
N GLU A 12 6.29 18.47 24.93
CA GLU A 12 7.28 18.09 25.94
C GLU A 12 8.69 18.03 25.40
N CYS A 13 8.86 18.07 24.07
CA CYS A 13 10.18 18.02 23.46
C CYS A 13 10.88 19.36 23.68
N THR A 14 12.14 19.31 24.14
CA THR A 14 12.89 20.52 24.44
C THR A 14 14.14 20.68 23.57
N ASP A 15 14.49 19.66 22.79
CA ASP A 15 15.67 19.72 21.90
C ASP A 15 15.41 18.85 20.66
N MET A 16 16.29 18.99 19.70
CA MET A 16 16.14 18.24 18.44
C MET A 16 16.27 16.73 18.61
N PRO A 17 17.17 16.20 19.45
CA PRO A 17 17.20 14.75 19.69
C PRO A 17 15.84 14.19 20.16
N ASP A 18 15.11 14.91 21.02
CA ASP A 18 13.77 14.49 21.45
C ASP A 18 12.83 14.37 20.26
N ILE A 19 12.83 15.40 19.41
CA ILE A 19 11.94 15.45 18.24
C ILE A 19 12.29 14.32 17.27
N ARG A 20 13.57 14.13 16.97
CA ARG A 20 14.00 13.11 16.03
C ARG A 20 13.70 11.71 16.52
N TYR A 21 13.81 11.46 17.81
CA TYR A 21 13.43 10.17 18.38
C TYR A 21 11.95 9.87 18.08
N GLU A 22 11.08 10.84 18.34
CA GLU A 22 9.65 10.63 18.15
C GLU A 22 9.28 10.51 16.67
N ILE A 23 9.92 11.31 15.80
CA ILE A 23 9.69 11.19 14.36
C ILE A 23 10.14 9.82 13.86
N ASP A 24 11.33 9.37 14.26
CA ASP A 24 11.83 8.05 13.84
C ASP A 24 10.91 6.93 14.30
N ARG A 25 10.39 7.05 15.54
CA ARG A 25 9.43 6.09 16.07
C ARG A 25 8.17 6.05 15.20
N LEU A 26 7.64 7.22 14.86
CA LEU A 26 6.43 7.30 14.03
C LEU A 26 6.68 6.78 12.63
N ASP A 27 7.84 7.05 12.05
CA ASP A 27 8.17 6.54 10.72
C ASP A 27 8.19 5.01 10.70
N ARG A 28 8.71 4.38 11.75
CA ARG A 28 8.69 2.92 11.84
C ARG A 28 7.26 2.37 11.90
N ILE A 29 6.39 3.06 12.62
CA ILE A 29 4.96 2.70 12.68
C ILE A 29 4.30 2.87 11.32
N LEU A 30 4.58 3.99 10.65
CA LEU A 30 4.04 4.26 9.32
C LEU A 30 4.48 3.21 8.30
N VAL A 31 5.77 2.83 8.33
CA VAL A 31 6.28 1.78 7.43
C VAL A 31 5.53 0.47 7.69
N ARG A 32 5.27 0.13 8.94
CA ARG A 32 4.53 -1.10 9.28
C ARG A 32 3.11 -1.04 8.73
N LEU A 33 2.44 0.11 8.87
CA LEU A 33 1.09 0.28 8.35
C LEU A 33 1.06 0.24 6.82
N LEU A 34 2.06 0.84 6.17
CA LEU A 34 2.17 0.79 4.72
C LEU A 34 2.46 -0.63 4.24
N ALA A 35 3.26 -1.40 4.98
CA ALA A 35 3.51 -2.79 4.64
C ALA A 35 2.22 -3.62 4.71
N GLU A 36 1.39 -3.39 5.72
CA GLU A 36 0.09 -4.04 5.79
C GLU A 36 -0.80 -3.63 4.62
N ARG A 37 -0.85 -2.33 4.32
CA ARG A 37 -1.62 -1.82 3.19
C ARG A 37 -1.17 -2.46 1.88
N GLN A 38 0.14 -2.66 1.72
CA GLN A 38 0.70 -3.31 0.53
C GLN A 38 0.17 -4.73 0.35
N THR A 39 -0.06 -5.46 1.43
CA THR A 39 -0.61 -6.82 1.31
C THR A 39 -2.00 -6.81 0.67
N TYR A 40 -2.79 -5.77 0.93
CA TYR A 40 -4.11 -5.64 0.32
C TYR A 40 -4.02 -5.20 -1.14
N ILE A 41 -3.02 -4.41 -1.49
CA ILE A 41 -2.74 -4.07 -2.89
C ILE A 41 -2.36 -5.34 -3.66
N GLU A 42 -1.54 -6.19 -3.07
CA GLU A 42 -1.14 -7.46 -3.69
C GLU A 42 -2.34 -8.40 -3.83
N ALA A 43 -3.21 -8.43 -2.82
CA ALA A 43 -4.44 -9.21 -2.90
C ALA A 43 -5.35 -8.70 -4.03
N ALA A 44 -5.42 -7.39 -4.23
CA ALA A 44 -6.19 -6.82 -5.34
C ALA A 44 -5.64 -7.29 -6.69
N GLY A 45 -4.31 -7.30 -6.84
CA GLY A 45 -3.67 -7.80 -8.05
C GLY A 45 -3.95 -9.26 -8.29
N ARG A 46 -4.09 -10.05 -7.23
CA ARG A 46 -4.43 -11.48 -7.31
C ARG A 46 -5.90 -11.69 -7.72
N ILE A 47 -6.79 -10.82 -7.24
CA ILE A 47 -8.24 -11.00 -7.41
C ILE A 47 -8.73 -10.47 -8.74
N LYS A 48 -8.18 -9.37 -9.24
CA LYS A 48 -8.64 -8.73 -10.47
C LYS A 48 -8.44 -9.65 -11.66
N GLN A 49 -9.44 -9.68 -12.55
CA GLN A 49 -9.43 -10.54 -13.73
C GLN A 49 -8.84 -9.81 -14.94
N GLU A 50 -9.05 -8.51 -15.02
CA GLU A 50 -8.68 -7.71 -16.18
C GLU A 50 -7.61 -6.70 -15.81
N ARG A 51 -6.53 -6.68 -16.60
CA ARG A 51 -5.40 -5.79 -16.35
C ARG A 51 -5.83 -4.31 -16.33
N GLY A 52 -6.79 -3.95 -17.18
CA GLY A 52 -7.27 -2.57 -17.26
C GLY A 52 -7.98 -2.08 -16.01
N THR A 53 -8.38 -2.98 -15.09
CA THR A 53 -9.04 -2.58 -13.85
C THR A 53 -8.06 -2.29 -12.73
N VAL A 54 -6.76 -2.51 -12.94
CA VAL A 54 -5.75 -2.20 -11.93
C VAL A 54 -5.72 -0.69 -11.68
N ARG A 55 -5.74 0.12 -12.74
CA ARG A 55 -5.87 1.56 -12.59
C ARG A 55 -7.35 1.94 -12.70
N ASP A 56 -7.87 2.53 -11.65
CA ASP A 56 -9.27 2.96 -11.57
C ASP A 56 -9.28 4.41 -11.12
N SER A 57 -9.47 5.32 -12.08
CA SER A 57 -9.41 6.75 -11.80
C SER A 57 -10.47 7.20 -10.79
N ALA A 58 -11.66 6.64 -10.86
CA ALA A 58 -12.71 6.99 -9.90
C ALA A 58 -12.32 6.56 -8.49
N ARG A 59 -11.71 5.38 -8.36
CA ARG A 59 -11.24 4.90 -7.05
C ARG A 59 -10.10 5.77 -6.52
N ILE A 60 -9.19 6.21 -7.40
CA ILE A 60 -8.10 7.10 -7.00
C ILE A 60 -8.67 8.36 -6.35
N GLU A 61 -9.63 9.02 -7.00
CA GLU A 61 -10.22 10.24 -6.46
C GLU A 61 -11.04 9.97 -5.20
N ASP A 62 -11.68 8.82 -5.11
CA ASP A 62 -12.38 8.40 -3.89
C ASP A 62 -11.40 8.29 -2.70
N VAL A 63 -10.26 7.66 -2.92
CA VAL A 63 -9.24 7.51 -1.88
C VAL A 63 -8.73 8.88 -1.44
N VAL A 64 -8.40 9.75 -2.40
CA VAL A 64 -7.88 11.08 -2.09
C VAL A 64 -8.90 11.88 -1.29
N THR A 65 -10.17 11.83 -1.68
CA THR A 65 -11.25 12.50 -0.96
C THR A 65 -11.35 12.02 0.48
N LYS A 66 -11.30 10.70 0.68
CA LYS A 66 -11.36 10.11 2.03
C LYS A 66 -10.16 10.48 2.87
N VAL A 67 -8.97 10.45 2.27
CA VAL A 67 -7.74 10.80 2.97
C VAL A 67 -7.74 12.26 3.39
N LEU A 68 -8.20 13.15 2.52
CA LEU A 68 -8.28 14.57 2.86
C LEU A 68 -9.29 14.83 3.97
N ALA A 69 -10.41 14.10 3.98
CA ALA A 69 -11.37 14.20 5.08
C ALA A 69 -10.75 13.72 6.39
N SER A 70 -10.01 12.62 6.36
CA SER A 70 -9.29 12.13 7.54
C SER A 70 -8.22 13.10 8.00
N ALA A 71 -7.49 13.69 7.05
CA ALA A 71 -6.45 14.67 7.37
C ALA A 71 -7.03 15.86 8.12
N ARG A 72 -8.19 16.35 7.69
CA ARG A 72 -8.86 17.46 8.38
C ARG A 72 -9.23 17.08 9.82
N ARG A 73 -9.76 15.87 10.00
CA ARG A 73 -10.14 15.41 11.35
C ARG A 73 -8.94 15.28 12.28
N GLU A 74 -7.82 14.83 11.73
CA GLU A 74 -6.62 14.54 12.53
C GLU A 74 -5.66 15.72 12.61
N GLY A 75 -5.93 16.80 11.91
CA GLY A 75 -5.06 17.98 11.94
C GLY A 75 -3.82 17.83 11.05
N LEU A 76 -3.85 16.93 10.07
CA LEU A 76 -2.76 16.80 9.11
C LEU A 76 -2.96 17.77 7.96
N SER A 77 -1.91 18.54 7.64
CA SER A 77 -1.97 19.51 6.56
C SER A 77 -2.31 18.83 5.22
N PRO A 78 -3.29 19.37 4.46
CA PRO A 78 -3.58 18.83 3.14
C PRO A 78 -2.42 18.99 2.15
N GLU A 79 -1.55 19.99 2.34
CA GLU A 79 -0.36 20.16 1.52
C GLU A 79 0.65 19.05 1.74
N ILE A 80 0.54 18.32 2.85
CA ILE A 80 1.34 17.11 3.07
C ILE A 80 0.55 15.89 2.60
N ALA A 81 -0.71 15.78 3.00
CA ALA A 81 -1.50 14.57 2.79
C ALA A 81 -1.76 14.28 1.32
N GLU A 82 -2.14 15.29 0.54
CA GLU A 82 -2.54 15.04 -0.84
C GLU A 82 -1.38 14.57 -1.72
N PRO A 83 -0.26 15.30 -1.80
CA PRO A 83 0.83 14.85 -2.68
C PRO A 83 1.44 13.54 -2.22
N VAL A 84 1.51 13.31 -0.91
CA VAL A 84 2.03 12.04 -0.40
C VAL A 84 1.12 10.90 -0.82
N TRP A 85 -0.19 11.04 -0.63
CA TRP A 85 -1.13 9.96 -0.98
C TRP A 85 -1.23 9.74 -2.48
N ARG A 86 -1.18 10.78 -3.29
CA ARG A 86 -1.20 10.60 -4.73
C ARG A 86 0.04 9.83 -5.22
N LEU A 87 1.21 10.12 -4.65
CA LEU A 87 2.40 9.36 -5.00
C LEU A 87 2.31 7.92 -4.48
N LEU A 88 1.84 7.73 -3.25
CA LEU A 88 1.65 6.41 -2.69
C LEU A 88 0.72 5.57 -3.57
N ILE A 89 -0.39 6.17 -4.01
CA ILE A 89 -1.36 5.49 -4.90
C ILE A 89 -0.67 5.09 -6.19
N GLU A 90 0.12 5.98 -6.81
CA GLU A 90 0.80 5.67 -8.07
C GLU A 90 1.80 4.53 -7.89
N ARG A 91 2.57 4.54 -6.81
CA ARG A 91 3.51 3.46 -6.54
C ARG A 91 2.81 2.14 -6.26
N CYS A 92 1.67 2.18 -5.58
CA CYS A 92 0.89 0.98 -5.31
C CYS A 92 0.26 0.43 -6.58
N ILE A 93 -0.20 1.29 -7.49
CA ILE A 93 -0.70 0.85 -8.79
C ILE A 93 0.40 0.13 -9.58
N ALA A 94 1.61 0.71 -9.61
CA ALA A 94 2.74 0.09 -10.28
C ALA A 94 3.06 -1.29 -9.66
N HIS A 95 3.02 -1.37 -8.34
CA HIS A 95 3.24 -2.63 -7.64
C HIS A 95 2.15 -3.65 -7.94
N GLU A 96 0.90 -3.21 -7.98
CA GLU A 96 -0.23 -4.07 -8.31
C GLU A 96 -0.12 -4.63 -9.72
N PHE A 97 0.31 -3.80 -10.70
CA PHE A 97 0.59 -4.29 -12.06
C PHE A 97 1.65 -5.38 -12.05
N THR A 98 2.71 -5.18 -11.29
CA THR A 98 3.78 -6.19 -11.18
C THR A 98 3.23 -7.51 -10.66
N VAL A 99 2.41 -7.46 -9.61
CA VAL A 99 1.81 -8.66 -9.04
C VAL A 99 0.85 -9.31 -10.03
N PHE A 100 -0.03 -8.51 -10.65
CA PHE A 100 -0.99 -9.01 -11.63
C PHE A 100 -0.28 -9.72 -12.78
N ASP A 101 0.73 -9.07 -13.35
CA ASP A 101 1.45 -9.62 -14.51
C ASP A 101 2.20 -10.90 -14.15
N ARG A 102 2.80 -10.94 -12.95
CA ARG A 102 3.51 -12.13 -12.49
C ARG A 102 2.55 -13.31 -12.32
N LEU A 103 1.40 -13.09 -11.71
CA LEU A 103 0.43 -14.14 -11.47
C LEU A 103 -0.20 -14.61 -12.77
N LYS A 104 -0.45 -13.71 -13.71
CA LYS A 104 -0.97 -14.09 -15.01
C LYS A 104 0.04 -14.94 -15.79
N SER A 105 1.31 -14.57 -15.75
CA SER A 105 2.38 -15.33 -16.39
C SER A 105 2.48 -16.73 -15.79
N ASP A 106 2.42 -16.83 -14.46
CA ASP A 106 2.48 -18.12 -13.77
C ASP A 106 1.29 -18.98 -14.13
N ARG A 107 0.08 -18.41 -14.21
CA ARG A 107 -1.12 -19.17 -14.61
C ARG A 107 -1.00 -19.66 -16.05
N THR A 108 -0.50 -18.83 -16.95
CA THR A 108 -0.30 -19.22 -18.34
C THR A 108 0.70 -20.37 -18.43
N SER A 109 1.81 -20.29 -17.71
CA SER A 109 2.79 -21.36 -17.67
C SER A 109 2.20 -22.65 -17.10
N GLY A 110 1.40 -22.54 -16.04
CA GLY A 110 0.74 -23.68 -15.44
C GLY A 110 -0.24 -24.35 -16.40
N ASP A 111 -1.02 -23.56 -17.11
CA ASP A 111 -1.96 -24.07 -18.10
C ASP A 111 -1.22 -24.76 -19.23
N HIS A 112 -0.13 -24.17 -19.70
CA HIS A 112 0.68 -24.76 -20.74
C HIS A 112 1.24 -26.13 -20.29
N ARG A 113 1.76 -26.21 -19.08
CA ARG A 113 2.26 -27.46 -18.54
C ARG A 113 1.17 -28.53 -18.45
N ARG A 114 -0.04 -28.12 -18.05
CA ARG A 114 -1.17 -29.02 -17.95
C ARG A 114 -1.52 -29.61 -19.33
N SER A 115 -1.51 -28.76 -20.36
CA SER A 115 -1.85 -29.25 -21.71
C SER A 115 -0.81 -30.17 -22.25
N LEU A 116 0.44 -30.14 -21.80
CA LEU A 116 1.49 -31.00 -22.20
C LEU A 116 1.50 -32.34 -21.44
N ARG A 117 0.77 -32.41 -20.32
CA ARG A 117 0.69 -33.63 -19.53
C ARG A 117 -0.45 -34.49 -19.98
N ALA A 118 -0.43 -35.74 -19.53
CA ALA A 118 -1.53 -36.65 -19.78
C ALA A 118 -2.82 -36.05 -19.18
N PRO A 119 -3.97 -36.37 -19.76
CA PRO A 119 -5.24 -35.93 -19.20
C PRO A 119 -5.36 -36.34 -17.73
N GLY A 120 -5.92 -35.43 -16.92
CA GLY A 120 -6.04 -35.67 -15.51
C GLY A 120 -4.88 -35.19 -14.68
N GLY A 121 -3.85 -34.65 -15.29
CA GLY A 121 -2.77 -34.02 -14.55
C GLY A 121 -3.27 -32.81 -13.85
N ALA A 122 -3.34 -32.87 -12.55
CA ALA A 122 -3.86 -31.76 -11.80
C ALA A 122 -2.79 -30.73 -11.65
N ASP A 123 -3.12 -29.69 -11.49
CA ASP A 123 -2.28 -28.72 -11.20
C ASP A 123 -2.06 -28.22 -10.18
#